data_8d5348203bf552c1ac6ce91b92527451
#
_entry.id   8d5348203bf552c1ac6ce91b92527451
#
_cell.length_a   1.000
_cell.length_b   1.000
_cell.length_c   1.000
_cell.angle_alpha   90.00
_cell.angle_beta   90.00
_cell.angle_gamma   90.00
#
_symmetry.space_group_name_H-M   'P 1'
#
loop_
_entity.id
_entity.type
_entity.pdbx_description
1 polymer ?
#
loop_
_entity_poly.entity_id
_entity_poly.type
_entity_poly.pdbx_seq_one_letter_code
_entity_poly.pdbx_strand_id
1 'polypeptide(L)'
;DASTSYYNPAGLSELRYSQLVLGAAYFKPKIKLFNAVATDRAGNPLTGNNPTEPKGRMFIPNGHVAWRVSRDFSLGFSVVEPFGVNTVYGNQDMARLMATRTRIRTLDFSPTFGYKVSKSFSIGAGLDFLRISTNIASVVGTTGGGGSEGGSYVINKGTGRAIGYHVG
;
A
#
# COMPACT_ATOMS: atom_id res chain seq x y z
N ASP A 1 -6.54 -13.77 -17.60
CA ASP A 1 -7.26 -14.33 -16.45
C ASP A 1 -8.08 -13.26 -15.72
N ALA A 2 -8.73 -13.61 -14.60
CA ALA A 2 -9.63 -12.70 -13.89
C ALA A 2 -8.96 -11.43 -13.36
N SER A 3 -7.64 -11.34 -13.27
CA SER A 3 -6.94 -10.13 -12.84
C SER A 3 -7.10 -8.97 -13.82
N THR A 4 -7.48 -9.26 -15.07
CA THR A 4 -7.83 -8.23 -16.04
C THR A 4 -8.96 -7.31 -15.57
N SER A 5 -9.81 -7.77 -14.64
CA SER A 5 -10.84 -6.93 -14.01
C SER A 5 -10.27 -5.66 -13.37
N TYR A 6 -9.04 -5.70 -12.88
CA TYR A 6 -8.38 -4.54 -12.27
C TYR A 6 -7.50 -3.77 -13.26
N TYR A 7 -6.75 -4.49 -14.09
CA TYR A 7 -5.71 -3.87 -14.93
C TYR A 7 -6.22 -3.40 -16.30
N ASN A 8 -7.20 -4.11 -16.86
CA ASN A 8 -7.80 -3.80 -18.16
C ASN A 8 -9.20 -4.42 -18.25
N PRO A 9 -10.25 -3.72 -17.84
CA PRO A 9 -11.59 -4.28 -17.75
C PRO A 9 -12.17 -4.74 -19.10
N ALA A 10 -11.73 -4.20 -20.24
CA ALA A 10 -12.13 -4.68 -21.54
C ALA A 10 -11.74 -6.15 -21.77
N GLY A 11 -10.62 -6.58 -21.20
CA GLY A 11 -10.14 -7.97 -21.29
C GLY A 11 -11.06 -9.01 -20.63
N LEU A 12 -12.00 -8.58 -19.76
CA LEU A 12 -13.01 -9.47 -19.18
C LEU A 12 -13.88 -10.13 -20.26
N SER A 13 -14.17 -9.42 -21.35
CA SER A 13 -15.00 -9.91 -22.45
C SER A 13 -14.33 -11.02 -23.28
N GLU A 14 -13.01 -11.15 -23.16
CA GLU A 14 -12.23 -12.18 -23.86
C GLU A 14 -12.11 -13.49 -23.06
N LEU A 15 -12.56 -13.50 -21.81
CA LEU A 15 -12.52 -14.70 -20.99
C LEU A 15 -13.57 -15.72 -21.45
N ARG A 16 -13.13 -16.96 -21.67
CA ARG A 16 -14.01 -18.02 -22.16
C ARG A 16 -14.96 -18.60 -21.12
N TYR A 17 -14.60 -18.47 -19.83
CA TYR A 17 -15.35 -19.00 -18.69
C TYR A 17 -15.13 -18.12 -17.45
N SER A 18 -16.00 -18.28 -16.47
CA SER A 18 -15.87 -17.59 -15.18
C SER A 18 -14.62 -18.08 -14.44
N GLN A 19 -13.93 -17.20 -13.74
CA GLN A 19 -12.65 -17.48 -13.07
C GLN A 19 -12.59 -16.83 -11.71
N LEU A 20 -11.89 -17.48 -10.80
CA LEU A 20 -11.41 -16.94 -9.54
C LEU A 20 -9.89 -17.03 -9.55
N VAL A 21 -9.22 -15.91 -9.30
CA VAL A 21 -7.76 -15.85 -9.12
C VAL A 21 -7.47 -15.29 -7.74
N LEU A 22 -6.69 -16.02 -6.97
CA LEU A 22 -6.18 -15.56 -5.68
C LEU A 22 -4.67 -15.52 -5.75
N GLY A 23 -4.09 -14.47 -5.23
CA GLY A 23 -2.65 -14.28 -5.19
C GLY A 23 -2.20 -13.57 -3.94
N ALA A 24 -0.90 -13.64 -3.69
CA ALA A 24 -0.26 -12.89 -2.64
C ALA A 24 1.20 -12.60 -2.99
N ALA A 25 1.68 -11.44 -2.60
CA ALA A 25 3.09 -11.10 -2.66
C ALA A 25 3.64 -10.89 -1.25
N TYR A 26 4.84 -11.42 -1.01
CA TYR A 26 5.59 -11.13 0.20
C TYR A 26 6.74 -10.20 -0.13
N PHE A 27 6.73 -9.02 0.48
CA PHE A 27 7.71 -7.99 0.23
C PHE A 27 8.55 -7.72 1.48
N LYS A 28 9.88 -7.79 1.34
CA LYS A 28 10.87 -7.50 2.38
C LYS A 28 11.90 -6.51 1.82
N PRO A 29 11.66 -5.19 1.95
CA PRO A 29 12.61 -4.19 1.47
C PRO A 29 13.91 -4.25 2.28
N LYS A 30 15.03 -4.00 1.62
CA LYS A 30 16.34 -3.75 2.25
C LYS A 30 16.72 -2.30 1.96
N ILE A 31 16.68 -1.48 2.99
CA ILE A 31 17.01 -0.06 2.89
C ILE A 31 18.14 0.22 3.88
N LYS A 32 19.14 0.99 3.46
CA LYS A 32 20.22 1.48 4.31
C LYS A 32 20.39 2.96 4.10
N LEU A 33 20.38 3.72 5.18
CA LEU A 33 20.63 5.16 5.19
C LEU A 33 22.03 5.38 5.77
N PHE A 34 22.94 5.83 4.95
CA PHE A 34 24.32 6.14 5.34
C PHE A 34 24.47 7.64 5.61
N ASN A 35 25.40 7.99 6.48
CA ASN A 35 25.77 9.38 6.80
C ASN A 35 24.54 10.24 7.20
N ALA A 36 23.60 9.62 7.90
CA ALA A 36 22.43 10.35 8.40
C ALA A 36 22.88 11.33 9.48
N VAL A 37 22.42 12.57 9.37
CA VAL A 37 22.63 13.64 10.34
C VAL A 37 21.25 14.12 10.77
N ALA A 38 21.02 14.25 12.05
CA ALA A 38 19.79 14.78 12.61
C ALA A 38 20.07 15.66 13.82
N THR A 39 19.17 16.60 14.06
CA THR A 39 19.21 17.49 15.24
C THR A 39 17.88 17.38 16.00
N ASP A 40 17.92 17.66 17.29
CA ASP A 40 16.73 17.85 18.09
C ASP A 40 16.07 19.23 17.80
N ARG A 41 14.95 19.52 18.48
CA ARG A 41 14.25 20.81 18.32
C ARG A 41 15.08 22.03 18.79
N ALA A 42 16.06 21.81 19.64
CA ALA A 42 16.95 22.84 20.13
C ALA A 42 18.18 23.04 19.22
N GLY A 43 18.30 22.23 18.15
CA GLY A 43 19.44 22.28 17.22
C GLY A 43 20.64 21.44 17.64
N ASN A 44 20.55 20.67 18.74
CA ASN A 44 21.65 19.83 19.17
C ASN A 44 21.77 18.58 18.27
N PRO A 45 23.01 18.15 17.91
CA PRO A 45 23.22 16.94 17.15
C PRO A 45 22.66 15.72 17.88
N LEU A 46 21.91 14.88 17.13
CA LEU A 46 21.50 13.57 17.62
C LEU A 46 22.58 12.53 17.39
N THR A 47 22.78 11.67 18.38
CA THR A 47 23.57 10.46 18.26
C THR A 47 22.65 9.27 18.00
N GLY A 48 23.10 8.28 17.22
CA GLY A 48 22.33 7.10 16.93
C GLY A 48 23.01 6.17 15.95
N ASN A 49 22.34 5.07 15.63
CA ASN A 49 22.84 4.09 14.69
C ASN A 49 23.03 4.71 13.29
N ASN A 50 24.23 4.54 12.74
CA ASN A 50 24.59 4.93 11.40
C ASN A 50 25.54 3.85 10.80
N PRO A 51 25.13 3.09 9.79
CA PRO A 51 23.91 3.25 9.00
C PRO A 51 22.61 2.90 9.76
N THR A 52 21.54 3.59 9.42
CA THR A 52 20.19 3.27 9.87
C THR A 52 19.54 2.30 8.90
N GLU A 53 19.07 1.16 9.39
CA GLU A 53 18.47 0.10 8.59
C GLU A 53 17.00 -0.13 9.03
N PRO A 54 16.02 0.54 8.39
CA PRO A 54 14.63 0.28 8.73
C PRO A 54 14.25 -1.15 8.36
N LYS A 55 13.54 -1.80 9.27
CA LYS A 55 12.99 -3.14 9.07
C LYS A 55 11.54 -3.01 8.63
N GLY A 56 11.12 -3.88 7.73
CA GLY A 56 9.73 -3.93 7.28
C GLY A 56 9.45 -5.22 6.54
N ARG A 57 8.23 -5.68 6.68
CA ARG A 57 7.72 -6.85 5.94
C ARG A 57 6.28 -6.57 5.58
N MET A 58 5.89 -6.90 4.36
CA MET A 58 4.51 -6.75 3.91
C MET A 58 4.06 -8.04 3.24
N PHE A 59 2.85 -8.43 3.56
CA PHE A 59 2.12 -9.46 2.86
C PHE A 59 0.95 -8.77 2.17
N ILE A 60 0.90 -8.87 0.85
CA ILE A 60 -0.02 -8.15 -0.03
C ILE A 60 -0.90 -9.18 -0.73
N PRO A 61 -2.06 -9.51 -0.16
CA PRO A 61 -3.01 -10.40 -0.79
C PRO A 61 -3.76 -9.68 -1.91
N ASN A 62 -4.19 -10.44 -2.91
CA ASN A 62 -5.12 -9.98 -3.92
C ASN A 62 -6.09 -11.10 -4.31
N GLY A 63 -7.25 -10.69 -4.81
CA GLY A 63 -8.27 -11.61 -5.29
C GLY A 63 -9.07 -10.99 -6.42
N HIS A 64 -9.35 -11.78 -7.44
CA HIS A 64 -10.07 -11.33 -8.63
C HIS A 64 -11.10 -12.38 -9.01
N VAL A 65 -12.31 -11.93 -9.26
CA VAL A 65 -13.39 -12.75 -9.81
C VAL A 65 -13.79 -12.20 -11.17
N ALA A 66 -13.90 -13.04 -12.14
CA ALA A 66 -14.53 -12.74 -13.41
C ALA A 66 -15.73 -13.67 -13.60
N TRP A 67 -16.88 -13.10 -13.81
CA TRP A 67 -18.11 -13.83 -14.05
C TRP A 67 -18.60 -13.56 -15.47
N ARG A 68 -18.54 -14.58 -16.32
CA ARG A 68 -19.07 -14.52 -17.66
C ARG A 68 -20.59 -14.63 -17.65
N VAL A 69 -21.27 -13.52 -17.88
CA VAL A 69 -22.73 -13.47 -17.90
C VAL A 69 -23.29 -13.92 -19.25
N SER A 70 -22.64 -13.52 -20.35
CA SER A 70 -23.00 -13.93 -21.71
C SER A 70 -21.74 -14.10 -22.57
N ARG A 71 -21.94 -14.32 -23.89
CA ARG A 71 -20.81 -14.40 -24.82
C ARG A 71 -20.02 -13.10 -24.94
N ASP A 72 -20.72 -11.97 -24.81
CA ASP A 72 -20.16 -10.65 -25.07
C ASP A 72 -20.07 -9.79 -23.82
N PHE A 73 -20.63 -10.23 -22.67
CA PHE A 73 -20.68 -9.46 -21.43
C PHE A 73 -20.18 -10.24 -20.24
N SER A 74 -19.27 -9.63 -19.51
CA SER A 74 -18.70 -10.18 -18.27
C SER A 74 -18.66 -9.14 -17.18
N LEU A 75 -18.86 -9.59 -15.95
CA LEU A 75 -18.65 -8.80 -14.72
C LEU A 75 -17.34 -9.22 -14.06
N GLY A 76 -16.70 -8.28 -13.42
CA GLY A 76 -15.50 -8.50 -12.64
C GLY A 76 -15.61 -7.87 -11.25
N PHE A 77 -14.86 -8.41 -10.33
CA PHE A 77 -14.67 -7.82 -9.01
C PHE A 77 -13.25 -8.12 -8.53
N SER A 78 -12.56 -7.09 -8.10
CA SER A 78 -11.21 -7.21 -7.57
C SER A 78 -11.12 -6.66 -6.16
N VAL A 79 -10.31 -7.32 -5.34
CA VAL A 79 -9.87 -6.82 -4.04
C VAL A 79 -8.36 -6.83 -4.05
N VAL A 80 -7.76 -5.67 -4.01
CA VAL A 80 -6.30 -5.51 -4.11
C VAL A 80 -5.77 -4.51 -3.07
N GLU A 81 -4.49 -4.60 -2.78
CA GLU A 81 -3.76 -3.65 -1.93
C GLU A 81 -2.75 -2.88 -2.83
N PRO A 82 -3.19 -1.82 -3.56
CA PRO A 82 -2.38 -1.18 -4.61
C PRO A 82 -1.17 -0.42 -4.06
N PHE A 83 -1.27 0.09 -2.83
CA PHE A 83 -0.21 0.86 -2.18
C PHE A 83 -0.01 0.40 -0.75
N GLY A 84 1.25 0.34 -0.33
CA GLY A 84 1.55 0.01 1.05
C GLY A 84 2.98 0.39 1.41
N VAL A 85 3.19 0.78 2.66
CA VAL A 85 4.50 1.00 3.27
C VAL A 85 4.47 0.41 4.66
N ASN A 86 5.52 -0.30 5.01
CA ASN A 86 5.75 -0.73 6.38
C ASN A 86 7.24 -0.64 6.69
N THR A 87 7.61 0.41 7.43
CA THR A 87 8.96 0.61 7.92
C THR A 87 8.95 0.72 9.44
N VAL A 88 9.94 0.09 10.07
CA VAL A 88 10.15 0.14 11.51
C VAL A 88 11.61 0.51 11.75
N TYR A 89 11.83 1.63 12.38
CA TYR A 89 13.14 2.09 12.82
C TYR A 89 13.33 1.75 14.29
N GLY A 90 14.57 1.50 14.68
CA GLY A 90 14.91 1.31 16.09
C GLY A 90 14.85 2.62 16.88
N ASN A 91 14.64 2.52 18.18
CA ASN A 91 14.64 3.68 19.08
C ASN A 91 16.01 4.38 19.18
N GLN A 92 17.07 3.70 18.72
CA GLN A 92 18.43 4.21 18.66
C GLN A 92 18.81 4.71 17.26
N ASP A 93 17.91 4.65 16.29
CA ASP A 93 18.19 5.07 14.93
C ASP A 93 18.15 6.61 14.81
N MET A 94 18.91 7.17 13.88
CA MET A 94 18.96 8.61 13.62
C MET A 94 17.58 9.18 13.23
N ALA A 95 16.72 8.37 12.62
CA ALA A 95 15.38 8.76 12.20
C ALA A 95 14.31 8.75 13.32
N ARG A 96 14.65 8.37 14.55
CA ARG A 96 13.68 8.12 15.64
C ARG A 96 12.76 9.30 15.98
N LEU A 97 13.22 10.55 15.82
CA LEU A 97 12.39 11.73 16.05
C LEU A 97 11.44 12.03 14.89
N MET A 98 11.75 11.52 13.68
CA MET A 98 10.86 11.67 12.52
C MET A 98 9.85 10.55 12.47
N ALA A 99 10.31 9.30 12.55
CA ALA A 99 9.44 8.14 12.57
C ALA A 99 10.15 6.92 13.16
N THR A 100 9.53 6.25 14.12
CA THR A 100 9.94 4.92 14.59
C THR A 100 9.15 3.83 13.88
N ARG A 101 7.96 4.16 13.42
CA ARG A 101 7.14 3.26 12.59
C ARG A 101 6.34 4.08 11.59
N THR A 102 6.34 3.62 10.35
CA THR A 102 5.41 4.10 9.33
C THR A 102 4.72 2.89 8.73
N ARG A 103 3.41 2.81 8.90
CA ARG A 103 2.59 1.78 8.27
C ARG A 103 1.44 2.44 7.52
N ILE A 104 1.43 2.24 6.22
CA ILE A 104 0.35 2.67 5.33
C ILE A 104 -0.16 1.41 4.65
N ARG A 105 -1.46 1.21 4.68
CA ARG A 105 -2.14 0.14 3.96
C ARG A 105 -3.29 0.73 3.20
N THR A 106 -3.46 0.29 1.98
CA THR A 106 -4.63 0.58 1.16
C THR A 106 -5.37 -0.72 0.89
N LEU A 107 -6.64 -0.63 0.68
CA LEU A 107 -7.47 -1.72 0.22
C LEU A 107 -8.46 -1.15 -0.79
N ASP A 108 -8.47 -1.73 -1.96
CA ASP A 108 -9.32 -1.31 -3.06
C ASP A 108 -10.33 -2.41 -3.39
N PHE A 109 -11.59 -2.03 -3.52
CA PHE A 109 -12.69 -2.86 -3.96
C PHE A 109 -13.15 -2.34 -5.30
N SER A 110 -12.97 -3.14 -6.33
CA SER A 110 -13.13 -2.70 -7.72
C SER A 110 -14.13 -3.57 -8.48
N PRO A 111 -15.44 -3.23 -8.45
CA PRO A 111 -16.43 -3.79 -9.36
C PRO A 111 -16.21 -3.25 -10.77
N THR A 112 -16.29 -4.15 -11.76
CA THR A 112 -15.98 -3.86 -13.15
C THR A 112 -16.93 -4.59 -14.10
N PHE A 113 -17.00 -4.12 -15.33
CA PHE A 113 -17.61 -4.86 -16.42
C PHE A 113 -16.74 -4.78 -17.69
N GLY A 114 -16.90 -5.76 -18.55
CA GLY A 114 -16.33 -5.80 -19.89
C GLY A 114 -17.38 -6.21 -20.90
N TYR A 115 -17.40 -5.52 -22.03
CA TYR A 115 -18.34 -5.76 -23.13
C TYR A 115 -17.61 -5.85 -24.46
N LYS A 116 -17.89 -6.92 -25.20
CA LYS A 116 -17.39 -7.14 -26.55
C LYS A 116 -18.31 -6.50 -27.57
N VAL A 117 -17.86 -5.38 -28.13
CA VAL A 117 -18.64 -4.61 -29.12
C VAL A 117 -18.57 -5.28 -30.49
N SER A 118 -17.42 -5.84 -30.86
CA SER A 118 -17.19 -6.56 -32.10
C SER A 118 -16.13 -7.63 -31.91
N LYS A 119 -15.83 -8.39 -32.96
CA LYS A 119 -14.77 -9.42 -32.94
C LYS A 119 -13.37 -8.87 -32.59
N SER A 120 -13.14 -7.59 -32.88
CA SER A 120 -11.83 -6.93 -32.71
C SER A 120 -11.85 -5.76 -31.74
N PHE A 121 -13.00 -5.46 -31.12
CA PHE A 121 -13.13 -4.32 -30.25
C PHE A 121 -13.98 -4.62 -29.03
N SER A 122 -13.41 -4.35 -27.86
CA SER A 122 -14.02 -4.50 -26.56
C SER A 122 -13.82 -3.25 -25.73
N ILE A 123 -14.76 -2.97 -24.84
CA ILE A 123 -14.71 -1.88 -23.87
C ILE A 123 -14.94 -2.42 -22.47
N GLY A 124 -14.46 -1.71 -21.49
CA GLY A 124 -14.72 -2.03 -20.09
C GLY A 124 -14.53 -0.83 -19.20
N ALA A 125 -15.18 -0.87 -18.06
CA ALA A 125 -15.01 0.15 -17.03
C ALA A 125 -15.16 -0.47 -15.63
N GLY A 126 -14.58 0.20 -14.65
CA GLY A 126 -14.69 -0.16 -13.25
C GLY A 126 -14.71 1.07 -12.36
N LEU A 127 -15.24 0.87 -11.16
CA LEU A 127 -15.18 1.83 -10.07
C LEU A 127 -14.24 1.30 -8.99
N ASP A 128 -13.46 2.20 -8.41
CA ASP A 128 -12.49 1.87 -7.37
C ASP A 128 -12.92 2.51 -6.05
N PHE A 129 -13.16 1.69 -5.04
CA PHE A 129 -13.49 2.12 -3.68
C PHE A 129 -12.28 1.89 -2.78
N LEU A 130 -11.43 2.90 -2.72
CA LEU A 130 -10.18 2.84 -1.99
C LEU A 130 -10.37 3.22 -0.52
N ARG A 131 -9.86 2.38 0.37
CA ARG A 131 -9.69 2.67 1.78
C ARG A 131 -8.21 2.72 2.11
N ILE A 132 -7.79 3.80 2.78
CA ILE A 132 -6.44 3.96 3.30
C ILE A 132 -6.45 3.94 4.83
N SER A 133 -5.44 3.30 5.41
CA SER A 133 -5.16 3.29 6.85
C SER A 133 -3.70 3.62 7.09
N THR A 134 -3.45 4.59 7.94
CA THR A 134 -2.11 5.03 8.32
C THR A 134 -1.88 4.85 9.81
N ASN A 135 -0.65 4.47 10.17
CA ASN A 135 -0.18 4.40 11.55
C ASN A 135 1.27 4.85 11.56
N ILE A 136 1.51 6.07 12.03
CA ILE A 136 2.83 6.68 12.08
C ILE A 136 3.16 6.93 13.54
N ALA A 137 4.26 6.37 14.02
CA ALA A 137 4.76 6.57 15.36
C ALA A 137 6.11 7.28 15.30
N SER A 138 6.33 8.21 16.24
CA SER A 138 7.61 8.90 16.44
C SER A 138 7.90 9.06 17.92
N VAL A 139 9.17 9.27 18.25
CA VAL A 139 9.58 9.66 19.59
C VAL A 139 9.50 11.18 19.67
N VAL A 140 8.84 11.68 20.69
CA VAL A 140 8.89 13.11 21.04
C VAL A 140 10.05 13.32 22.00
N GLY A 141 11.11 13.98 21.52
CA GLY A 141 12.26 14.31 22.37
C GLY A 141 11.86 15.29 23.46
N THR A 142 12.09 14.93 24.71
CA THR A 142 12.18 15.89 25.78
C THR A 142 13.50 16.66 25.65
N THR A 143 13.49 17.95 25.84
CA THR A 143 14.65 18.85 25.89
C THR A 143 15.65 18.31 26.91
N GLY A 144 16.75 17.71 26.44
CA GLY A 144 17.80 17.21 27.34
C GLY A 144 18.72 16.28 26.57
N GLY A 145 19.91 16.75 26.26
CA GLY A 145 20.93 15.99 25.54
C GLY A 145 21.28 14.68 26.24
N GLY A 146 21.39 13.65 25.46
CA GLY A 146 21.76 12.32 25.90
C GLY A 146 20.64 11.31 25.66
N GLY A 147 20.89 10.34 24.81
CA GLY A 147 19.99 9.27 24.45
C GLY A 147 19.44 8.52 25.66
N SER A 148 18.42 9.03 26.25
CA SER A 148 17.77 8.36 27.35
C SER A 148 16.51 7.64 26.87
N GLU A 149 16.34 6.44 27.36
CA GLU A 149 15.27 5.48 27.14
C GLU A 149 13.89 5.95 27.62
N GLY A 150 13.63 7.26 27.74
CA GLY A 150 12.43 7.85 28.33
C GLY A 150 11.63 8.76 27.43
N GLY A 151 11.81 8.74 26.10
CA GLY A 151 11.03 9.57 25.19
C GLY A 151 9.57 9.12 25.11
N SER A 152 8.65 10.06 25.18
CA SER A 152 7.23 9.81 24.94
C SER A 152 7.01 9.44 23.49
N TYR A 153 6.18 8.43 23.23
CA TYR A 153 5.78 8.06 21.89
C TYR A 153 4.50 8.78 21.48
N VAL A 154 4.51 9.33 20.29
CA VAL A 154 3.29 9.82 19.64
C VAL A 154 2.91 8.86 18.53
N ILE A 155 1.66 8.44 18.52
CA ILE A 155 1.11 7.57 17.50
C ILE A 155 -0.02 8.33 16.81
N ASN A 156 0.18 8.63 15.53
CA ASN A 156 -0.83 9.21 14.66
C ASN A 156 -1.48 8.11 13.85
N LYS A 157 -2.79 7.91 14.04
CA LYS A 157 -3.59 6.99 13.25
C LYS A 157 -4.57 7.77 12.40
N GLY A 158 -4.64 7.42 11.12
CA GLY A 158 -5.57 8.05 10.19
C GLY A 158 -6.24 7.01 9.31
N THR A 159 -7.45 7.31 8.88
CA THR A 159 -8.16 6.54 7.86
C THR A 159 -8.74 7.51 6.84
N GLY A 160 -8.70 7.11 5.57
CA GLY A 160 -9.27 7.87 4.47
C GLY A 160 -10.02 6.95 3.51
N ARG A 161 -10.84 7.54 2.66
CA ARG A 161 -11.55 6.86 1.58
C ARG A 161 -11.45 7.71 0.32
N ALA A 162 -11.38 7.07 -0.82
CA ALA A 162 -11.43 7.71 -2.12
C ALA A 162 -12.25 6.85 -3.08
N ILE A 163 -12.81 7.49 -4.09
CA ILE A 163 -13.50 6.82 -5.19
C ILE A 163 -12.76 7.19 -6.46
N GLY A 164 -12.43 6.21 -7.26
CA GLY A 164 -11.82 6.32 -8.56
C GLY A 164 -12.60 5.58 -9.62
N TYR A 165 -12.12 5.62 -10.83
CA TYR A 165 -12.61 4.81 -11.96
C TYR A 165 -11.45 4.45 -12.87
N HIS A 166 -11.61 3.37 -13.61
CA HIS A 166 -10.69 2.97 -14.66
C HIS A 166 -11.47 2.45 -15.87
N VAL A 167 -10.86 2.57 -17.02
CA VAL A 167 -11.44 2.16 -18.32
C VAL A 167 -10.42 1.34 -19.11
N GLY A 168 -10.91 0.56 -20.04
CA GLY A 168 -10.10 -0.26 -20.93
C GLY A 168 -10.77 -0.48 -22.29
#